data_45a89d99641de4f8e9dd725f4e4a7db7
#
_entry.id   45a89d99641de4f8e9dd725f4e4a7db7
#
_cell.length_a   1.000
_cell.length_b   1.000
_cell.length_c   1.000
_cell.angle_alpha   90.00
_cell.angle_beta   90.00
_cell.angle_gamma   90.00
#
_symmetry.space_group_name_H-M   'P 1'
#
loop_
_entity.id
_entity.type
_entity.pdbx_description
1 polymer ?
#
loop_
_entity_poly.entity_id
_entity_poly.type
_entity_poly.pdbx_seq_one_letter_code
_entity_poly.pdbx_strand_id
1 'polypeptide(L)'
;MVPVTASTPKPLTTPGDVVHPADSPDAPWWRDAVIYQIYPRSWADADGDGIGDLPGITARLPYLRDLGVDAVWLSPFYVSPMHDAGYDVADYRDIDPRFGTLADADAMIAQAHDLGLKVLVDLVPNHTSSEHAWFQAALAAGPGSPERDRYVFREGRGEHGELPPNNWPSVFGGQGWTRVTEADGSPGQWYLHIFDTTQPDLNWHHPEVRQEFLDILRFWCDRGVDGFRVDVAHGLVKRDGLPDWDGP
;
A
#
# COMPACT_ATOMS: atom_id res chain seq x y z
N MET A 1 1.16 26.34 49.45
CA MET A 1 1.03 25.09 48.73
C MET A 1 -0.45 24.81 48.56
N VAL A 2 -1.00 25.05 47.35
CA VAL A 2 -2.42 24.81 47.05
C VAL A 2 -2.49 23.41 46.45
N PRO A 3 -3.35 22.51 46.91
CA PRO A 3 -3.43 21.16 46.37
C PRO A 3 -4.04 21.21 44.95
N VAL A 4 -3.31 20.73 43.95
CA VAL A 4 -3.86 20.53 42.61
C VAL A 4 -4.72 19.26 42.67
N THR A 5 -6.03 19.46 42.66
CA THR A 5 -6.96 18.33 42.44
C THR A 5 -6.89 17.88 41.01
N ALA A 6 -6.36 16.68 40.79
CA ALA A 6 -6.40 16.01 39.49
C ALA A 6 -7.87 15.74 39.15
N SER A 7 -8.41 16.44 38.14
CA SER A 7 -9.70 16.11 37.58
C SER A 7 -9.57 14.84 36.74
N THR A 8 -10.26 13.79 37.11
CA THR A 8 -10.45 12.59 36.31
C THR A 8 -11.11 12.98 34.97
N PRO A 9 -10.55 12.63 33.82
CA PRO A 9 -11.22 12.91 32.55
C PRO A 9 -12.55 12.16 32.48
N LYS A 10 -13.61 12.89 32.18
CA LYS A 10 -14.95 12.33 31.94
C LYS A 10 -14.89 11.49 30.65
N PRO A 11 -15.35 10.24 30.64
CA PRO A 11 -15.37 9.46 29.42
C PRO A 11 -16.28 10.10 28.40
N LEU A 12 -15.76 10.34 27.19
CA LEU A 12 -16.51 10.75 26.01
C LEU A 12 -17.21 9.50 25.43
N THR A 13 -18.39 9.17 25.98
CA THR A 13 -19.25 8.15 25.38
C THR A 13 -20.40 8.83 24.67
N THR A 14 -20.44 8.70 23.34
CA THR A 14 -21.62 9.02 22.53
C THR A 14 -22.58 7.83 22.62
N PRO A 15 -23.90 8.05 22.64
CA PRO A 15 -24.88 6.95 22.62
C PRO A 15 -24.69 6.11 21.34
N GLY A 16 -24.24 4.88 21.50
CA GLY A 16 -23.95 3.96 20.41
C GLY A 16 -22.49 3.51 20.29
N ASP A 17 -21.57 4.11 21.07
CA ASP A 17 -20.19 3.66 21.11
C ASP A 17 -20.09 2.27 21.75
N VAL A 18 -19.56 1.30 20.99
CA VAL A 18 -19.21 -0.01 21.54
C VAL A 18 -17.91 0.16 22.33
N VAL A 19 -18.03 0.19 23.66
CA VAL A 19 -16.86 0.25 24.54
C VAL A 19 -16.41 -1.19 24.82
N HIS A 20 -15.27 -1.59 24.29
CA HIS A 20 -14.61 -2.84 24.66
C HIS A 20 -13.67 -2.55 25.86
N PRO A 21 -13.96 -3.06 27.08
CA PRO A 21 -13.03 -2.94 28.21
C PRO A 21 -11.69 -3.60 27.86
N ALA A 22 -10.59 -3.05 28.38
CA ALA A 22 -9.23 -3.57 28.12
C ALA A 22 -9.10 -5.07 28.47
N ASP A 23 -9.79 -5.50 29.52
CA ASP A 23 -9.75 -6.87 30.05
C ASP A 23 -10.91 -7.75 29.54
N SER A 24 -11.61 -7.34 28.46
CA SER A 24 -12.71 -8.14 27.92
C SER A 24 -12.14 -9.38 27.21
N PRO A 25 -12.62 -10.61 27.53
CA PRO A 25 -12.26 -11.80 26.76
C PRO A 25 -12.67 -11.74 25.29
N ASP A 26 -13.59 -10.82 24.94
CA ASP A 26 -14.05 -10.54 23.58
C ASP A 26 -13.26 -9.38 22.94
N ALA A 27 -12.20 -8.88 23.57
CA ALA A 27 -11.38 -7.83 22.97
C ALA A 27 -10.73 -8.34 21.68
N PRO A 28 -10.81 -7.60 20.57
CA PRO A 28 -10.16 -8.03 19.34
C PRO A 28 -8.63 -8.10 19.54
N TRP A 29 -8.01 -9.17 19.05
CA TRP A 29 -6.59 -9.49 19.27
C TRP A 29 -5.64 -8.33 18.94
N TRP A 30 -5.96 -7.56 17.89
CA TRP A 30 -5.13 -6.46 17.40
C TRP A 30 -5.06 -5.24 18.32
N ARG A 31 -5.94 -5.17 19.33
CA ARG A 31 -6.07 -3.98 20.19
C ARG A 31 -4.83 -3.73 21.05
N ASP A 32 -4.27 -4.79 21.58
CA ASP A 32 -3.12 -4.73 22.49
C ASP A 32 -1.90 -5.44 21.88
N ALA A 33 -1.99 -5.85 20.60
CA ALA A 33 -0.96 -6.64 19.92
C ALA A 33 0.33 -5.86 19.70
N VAL A 34 1.44 -6.53 19.92
CA VAL A 34 2.78 -6.10 19.49
C VAL A 34 3.02 -6.64 18.09
N ILE A 35 3.10 -5.75 17.11
CA ILE A 35 3.30 -6.09 15.71
C ILE A 35 4.76 -5.82 15.34
N TYR A 36 5.48 -6.86 14.90
CA TYR A 36 6.87 -6.77 14.46
C TYR A 36 6.93 -6.57 12.94
N GLN A 37 7.56 -5.48 12.49
CA GLN A 37 7.77 -5.26 11.06
C GLN A 37 8.94 -6.11 10.54
N ILE A 38 8.69 -6.81 9.45
CA ILE A 38 9.71 -7.51 8.66
C ILE A 38 9.87 -6.79 7.33
N TYR A 39 11.09 -6.38 7.03
CA TYR A 39 11.48 -5.95 5.69
C TYR A 39 12.10 -7.16 4.96
N PRO A 40 11.35 -7.85 4.06
CA PRO A 40 11.74 -9.14 3.51
C PRO A 40 13.17 -9.12 2.95
N ARG A 41 13.48 -8.12 2.14
CA ARG A 41 14.75 -7.98 1.44
C ARG A 41 16.01 -8.06 2.32
N SER A 42 15.93 -7.65 3.59
CA SER A 42 17.10 -7.50 4.46
C SER A 42 17.04 -8.29 5.75
N TRP A 43 15.96 -9.07 5.98
CA TRP A 43 15.75 -9.65 7.30
C TRP A 43 16.40 -11.03 7.48
N ALA A 44 16.17 -11.95 6.55
CA ALA A 44 16.78 -13.28 6.59
C ALA A 44 16.86 -13.87 5.17
N ASP A 45 18.05 -14.33 4.80
CA ASP A 45 18.41 -14.89 3.52
C ASP A 45 18.62 -16.41 3.72
N ALA A 46 17.84 -17.24 3.06
CA ALA A 46 17.91 -18.68 3.18
C ALA A 46 18.75 -19.35 2.08
N ASP A 47 18.82 -18.76 0.88
CA ASP A 47 19.54 -19.33 -0.26
C ASP A 47 20.97 -18.79 -0.42
N GLY A 48 21.30 -17.69 0.28
CA GLY A 48 22.66 -17.16 0.35
C GLY A 48 23.00 -16.21 -0.81
N ASP A 49 22.01 -15.66 -1.48
CA ASP A 49 22.21 -14.71 -2.60
C ASP A 49 22.46 -13.26 -2.13
N GLY A 50 22.31 -12.99 -0.83
CA GLY A 50 22.48 -11.67 -0.22
C GLY A 50 21.17 -10.86 -0.12
N ILE A 51 20.05 -11.43 -0.54
CA ILE A 51 18.71 -10.85 -0.43
C ILE A 51 17.88 -11.73 0.51
N GLY A 52 17.20 -11.12 1.47
CA GLY A 52 16.27 -11.86 2.35
C GLY A 52 15.06 -12.36 1.59
N ASP A 53 14.51 -13.48 2.01
CA ASP A 53 13.46 -14.21 1.33
C ASP A 53 12.39 -14.79 2.28
N LEU A 54 11.28 -15.28 1.74
CA LEU A 54 10.20 -15.89 2.52
C LEU A 54 10.62 -17.17 3.23
N PRO A 55 11.42 -18.08 2.64
CA PRO A 55 11.99 -19.22 3.38
C PRO A 55 12.84 -18.79 4.58
N GLY A 56 13.66 -17.76 4.45
CA GLY A 56 14.45 -17.20 5.54
C GLY A 56 13.58 -16.61 6.65
N ILE A 57 12.51 -15.89 6.27
CA ILE A 57 11.52 -15.40 7.23
C ILE A 57 10.90 -16.57 7.97
N THR A 58 10.43 -17.59 7.24
CA THR A 58 9.81 -18.79 7.79
C THR A 58 10.70 -19.46 8.83
N ALA A 59 11.99 -19.64 8.51
CA ALA A 59 12.96 -20.24 9.42
C ALA A 59 13.18 -19.43 10.73
N ARG A 60 12.89 -18.13 10.70
CA ARG A 60 13.10 -17.21 11.84
C ARG A 60 11.82 -16.92 12.64
N LEU A 61 10.64 -17.38 12.22
CA LEU A 61 9.38 -17.20 12.97
C LEU A 61 9.45 -17.71 14.42
N PRO A 62 10.12 -18.85 14.75
CA PRO A 62 10.29 -19.27 16.14
C PRO A 62 10.96 -18.22 17.03
N TYR A 63 11.94 -17.49 16.51
CA TYR A 63 12.58 -16.38 17.24
C TYR A 63 11.57 -15.28 17.60
N LEU A 64 10.66 -14.93 16.66
CA LEU A 64 9.65 -13.90 16.90
C LEU A 64 8.61 -14.33 17.93
N ARG A 65 8.18 -15.61 17.88
CA ARG A 65 7.36 -16.20 18.94
C ARG A 65 8.05 -16.09 20.31
N ASP A 66 9.33 -16.46 20.38
CA ASP A 66 10.09 -16.46 21.63
C ASP A 66 10.36 -15.02 22.13
N LEU A 67 10.41 -14.05 21.23
CA LEU A 67 10.47 -12.62 21.53
C LEU A 67 9.16 -12.12 22.18
N GLY A 68 8.04 -12.83 21.95
CA GLY A 68 6.74 -12.52 22.55
C GLY A 68 5.94 -11.48 21.77
N VAL A 69 6.14 -11.39 20.46
CA VAL A 69 5.27 -10.57 19.59
C VAL A 69 3.99 -11.34 19.24
N ASP A 70 2.90 -10.62 18.96
CA ASP A 70 1.61 -11.20 18.64
C ASP A 70 1.41 -11.37 17.13
N ALA A 71 2.04 -10.50 16.35
CA ALA A 71 1.90 -10.47 14.91
C ALA A 71 3.18 -10.06 14.20
N VAL A 72 3.28 -10.44 12.93
CA VAL A 72 4.28 -9.93 12.00
C VAL A 72 3.60 -9.11 10.91
N TRP A 73 4.23 -8.03 10.49
CA TRP A 73 3.86 -7.24 9.32
C TRP A 73 4.99 -7.26 8.31
N LEU A 74 4.71 -7.76 7.11
CA LEU A 74 5.66 -7.78 6.01
C LEU A 74 5.50 -6.53 5.15
N SER A 75 6.59 -5.76 4.97
CA SER A 75 6.67 -4.75 3.92
C SER A 75 6.48 -5.40 2.54
N PRO A 76 6.16 -4.65 1.46
CA PRO A 76 5.77 -5.25 0.20
C PRO A 76 6.77 -6.30 -0.32
N PHE A 77 6.26 -7.45 -0.69
CA PHE A 77 6.98 -8.60 -1.25
C PHE A 77 6.41 -9.06 -2.60
N TYR A 78 5.49 -8.28 -3.12
CA TYR A 78 4.84 -8.47 -4.41
C TYR A 78 5.80 -8.27 -5.58
N VAL A 79 5.41 -8.72 -6.77
CA VAL A 79 6.19 -8.43 -8.01
C VAL A 79 6.34 -6.93 -8.16
N SER A 80 7.59 -6.48 -8.25
CA SER A 80 7.94 -5.05 -8.32
C SER A 80 9.25 -4.85 -9.06
N PRO A 81 9.41 -3.80 -9.88
CA PRO A 81 10.72 -3.39 -10.39
C PRO A 81 11.65 -2.82 -9.32
N MET A 82 11.16 -2.59 -8.09
CA MET A 82 11.93 -2.13 -6.93
C MET A 82 12.50 -0.71 -7.04
N HIS A 83 11.85 0.16 -7.77
CA HIS A 83 12.23 1.58 -7.79
C HIS A 83 12.02 2.24 -6.43
N ASP A 84 11.00 1.80 -5.70
CA ASP A 84 10.69 2.25 -4.35
C ASP A 84 10.60 1.07 -3.36
N ALA A 85 11.63 0.22 -3.37
CA ALA A 85 11.82 -0.85 -2.41
C ALA A 85 10.61 -1.83 -2.27
N GLY A 86 9.83 -1.98 -3.33
CA GLY A 86 8.66 -2.85 -3.40
C GLY A 86 7.31 -2.11 -3.32
N TYR A 87 7.30 -0.82 -2.97
CA TYR A 87 6.08 -0.03 -2.95
C TYR A 87 5.57 0.33 -4.36
N ASP A 88 6.37 0.16 -5.40
CA ASP A 88 5.98 0.21 -6.81
C ASP A 88 5.51 -1.16 -7.30
N VAL A 89 4.29 -1.56 -6.92
CA VAL A 89 3.73 -2.90 -7.14
C VAL A 89 3.29 -3.09 -8.59
N ALA A 90 3.83 -4.11 -9.26
CA ALA A 90 3.46 -4.50 -10.63
C ALA A 90 2.41 -5.63 -10.67
N ASP A 91 2.38 -6.52 -9.67
CA ASP A 91 1.34 -7.54 -9.49
C ASP A 91 1.11 -7.77 -8.00
N TYR A 92 -0.13 -7.52 -7.52
CA TYR A 92 -0.52 -7.68 -6.11
C TYR A 92 -0.84 -9.13 -5.71
N ARG A 93 -0.95 -10.05 -6.69
CA ARG A 93 -1.38 -11.44 -6.46
C ARG A 93 -0.28 -12.45 -6.68
N ASP A 94 0.96 -11.99 -6.88
CA ASP A 94 2.13 -12.85 -6.99
C ASP A 94 3.29 -12.33 -6.15
N ILE A 95 4.24 -13.19 -5.89
CA ILE A 95 5.45 -12.91 -5.11
C ILE A 95 6.57 -12.54 -6.07
N ASP A 96 7.33 -11.50 -5.75
CA ASP A 96 8.55 -11.19 -6.50
C ASP A 96 9.52 -12.38 -6.41
N PRO A 97 10.03 -12.86 -7.55
CA PRO A 97 10.92 -14.03 -7.58
C PRO A 97 12.16 -13.93 -6.68
N ARG A 98 12.56 -12.72 -6.32
CA ARG A 98 13.67 -12.50 -5.35
C ARG A 98 13.30 -12.93 -3.93
N PHE A 99 12.01 -12.98 -3.59
CA PHE A 99 11.55 -13.33 -2.26
C PHE A 99 10.98 -14.74 -2.15
N GLY A 100 10.75 -15.41 -3.27
CA GLY A 100 10.20 -16.76 -3.34
C GLY A 100 8.96 -16.86 -4.22
N THR A 101 8.04 -17.70 -3.81
CA THR A 101 6.81 -18.04 -4.55
C THR A 101 5.56 -17.90 -3.67
N LEU A 102 4.37 -17.97 -4.29
CA LEU A 102 3.10 -18.06 -3.54
C LEU A 102 3.06 -19.27 -2.59
N ALA A 103 3.70 -20.39 -2.95
CA ALA A 103 3.78 -21.55 -2.08
C ALA A 103 4.64 -21.28 -0.83
N ASP A 104 5.70 -20.48 -0.97
CA ASP A 104 6.53 -20.07 0.17
C ASP A 104 5.75 -19.11 1.09
N ALA A 105 4.93 -18.20 0.50
CA ALA A 105 4.04 -17.34 1.28
C ALA A 105 3.00 -18.15 2.05
N ASP A 106 2.35 -19.14 1.41
CA ASP A 106 1.39 -20.03 2.06
C ASP A 106 2.04 -20.81 3.21
N ALA A 107 3.25 -21.33 3.01
CA ALA A 107 4.02 -22.05 4.03
C ALA A 107 4.41 -21.13 5.21
N MET A 108 4.82 -19.91 4.94
CA MET A 108 5.15 -18.90 5.95
C MET A 108 3.94 -18.55 6.80
N ILE A 109 2.77 -18.30 6.17
CA ILE A 109 1.51 -18.00 6.87
C ILE A 109 1.10 -19.17 7.75
N ALA A 110 1.12 -20.40 7.22
CA ALA A 110 0.76 -21.61 7.98
C ALA A 110 1.68 -21.78 9.20
N GLN A 111 2.99 -21.63 9.03
CA GLN A 111 3.93 -21.77 10.14
C GLN A 111 3.77 -20.63 11.18
N ALA A 112 3.48 -19.40 10.75
CA ALA A 112 3.18 -18.31 11.69
C ALA A 112 1.96 -18.67 12.56
N HIS A 113 0.90 -19.17 11.97
CA HIS A 113 -0.30 -19.61 12.69
C HIS A 113 -0.03 -20.79 13.63
N ASP A 114 0.77 -21.78 13.22
CA ASP A 114 1.17 -22.89 14.08
C ASP A 114 1.96 -22.42 15.33
N LEU A 115 2.64 -21.29 15.21
CA LEU A 115 3.37 -20.64 16.31
C LEU A 115 2.51 -19.65 17.11
N GLY A 116 1.23 -19.45 16.73
CA GLY A 116 0.32 -18.50 17.36
C GLY A 116 0.50 -17.06 16.92
N LEU A 117 1.31 -16.80 15.90
CA LEU A 117 1.54 -15.48 15.35
C LEU A 117 0.49 -15.12 14.29
N LYS A 118 0.06 -13.86 14.27
CA LYS A 118 -0.77 -13.29 13.22
C LYS A 118 0.09 -12.71 12.10
N VAL A 119 -0.43 -12.72 10.87
CA VAL A 119 0.26 -12.21 9.69
C VAL A 119 -0.49 -11.04 9.08
N LEU A 120 0.18 -9.89 8.99
CA LEU A 120 -0.27 -8.74 8.24
C LEU A 120 0.63 -8.55 7.01
N VAL A 121 0.02 -8.15 5.90
CA VAL A 121 0.76 -7.78 4.70
C VAL A 121 0.52 -6.31 4.36
N ASP A 122 1.47 -5.69 3.66
CA ASP A 122 1.32 -4.32 3.20
C ASP A 122 0.33 -4.27 2.02
N LEU A 123 -0.53 -3.29 1.99
CA LEU A 123 -1.39 -2.98 0.86
C LEU A 123 -1.05 -1.56 0.38
N VAL A 124 -0.66 -1.43 -0.88
CA VAL A 124 -0.27 -0.15 -1.50
C VAL A 124 -1.35 0.30 -2.48
N PRO A 125 -2.44 0.92 -2.02
CA PRO A 125 -3.60 1.16 -2.88
C PRO A 125 -3.60 2.53 -3.56
N ASN A 126 -2.65 3.41 -3.26
CA ASN A 126 -2.62 4.75 -3.83
C ASN A 126 -2.21 4.75 -5.31
N HIS A 127 -1.27 3.90 -5.68
CA HIS A 127 -0.63 3.84 -6.99
C HIS A 127 -0.27 2.40 -7.34
N THR A 128 0.11 2.17 -8.58
CA THR A 128 0.77 0.93 -9.00
C THR A 128 2.17 1.25 -9.50
N SER A 129 2.96 0.22 -9.80
CA SER A 129 4.13 0.41 -10.67
C SER A 129 3.70 0.91 -12.05
N SER A 130 4.56 1.68 -12.69
CA SER A 130 4.43 1.97 -14.12
C SER A 130 4.49 0.71 -14.99
N GLU A 131 5.04 -0.40 -14.49
CA GLU A 131 5.08 -1.71 -15.16
C GLU A 131 3.81 -2.54 -14.92
N HIS A 132 2.90 -2.10 -14.07
CA HIS A 132 1.62 -2.78 -13.85
C HIS A 132 0.82 -2.87 -15.15
N ALA A 133 0.21 -4.04 -15.40
CA ALA A 133 -0.54 -4.30 -16.64
C ALA A 133 -1.63 -3.25 -16.93
N TRP A 134 -2.27 -2.72 -15.91
CA TRP A 134 -3.28 -1.67 -16.08
C TRP A 134 -2.69 -0.35 -16.56
N PHE A 135 -1.52 0.06 -16.06
CA PHE A 135 -0.91 1.31 -16.53
C PHE A 135 -0.39 1.18 -17.96
N GLN A 136 0.20 0.02 -18.30
CA GLN A 136 0.60 -0.26 -19.68
C GLN A 136 -0.60 -0.26 -20.64
N ALA A 137 -1.72 -0.84 -20.23
CA ALA A 137 -2.99 -0.77 -21.00
C ALA A 137 -3.51 0.67 -21.13
N ALA A 138 -3.42 1.48 -20.05
CA ALA A 138 -3.83 2.87 -20.07
C ALA A 138 -3.00 3.72 -21.05
N LEU A 139 -1.68 3.47 -21.13
CA LEU A 139 -0.80 4.13 -22.10
C LEU A 139 -1.15 3.72 -23.53
N ALA A 140 -1.37 2.43 -23.76
CA ALA A 140 -1.66 1.89 -25.09
C ALA A 140 -3.04 2.32 -25.64
N ALA A 141 -4.05 2.39 -24.77
CA ALA A 141 -5.43 2.72 -25.17
C ALA A 141 -5.66 4.22 -25.43
N GLY A 142 -4.85 5.09 -24.82
CA GLY A 142 -4.91 6.53 -25.06
C GLY A 142 -6.06 7.28 -24.36
N PRO A 143 -6.19 8.59 -24.59
CA PRO A 143 -7.17 9.46 -23.95
C PRO A 143 -8.62 9.02 -24.16
N GLY A 144 -9.44 9.12 -23.09
CA GLY A 144 -10.87 8.80 -23.13
C GLY A 144 -11.19 7.30 -23.10
N SER A 145 -10.19 6.44 -22.94
CA SER A 145 -10.39 5.00 -22.78
C SER A 145 -10.73 4.62 -21.33
N PRO A 146 -11.52 3.56 -21.09
CA PRO A 146 -11.77 3.03 -19.75
C PRO A 146 -10.49 2.60 -19.02
N GLU A 147 -9.49 2.11 -19.76
CA GLU A 147 -8.18 1.73 -19.22
C GLU A 147 -7.47 2.93 -18.60
N ARG A 148 -7.50 4.10 -19.29
CA ARG A 148 -6.87 5.32 -18.81
C ARG A 148 -7.61 5.93 -17.62
N ASP A 149 -8.93 5.78 -17.57
CA ASP A 149 -9.76 6.29 -16.48
C ASP A 149 -9.51 5.63 -15.14
N ARG A 150 -8.81 4.47 -15.10
CA ARG A 150 -8.35 3.82 -13.86
C ARG A 150 -7.27 4.61 -13.13
N TYR A 151 -6.59 5.53 -13.82
CA TYR A 151 -5.54 6.39 -13.28
C TYR A 151 -5.95 7.86 -13.34
N VAL A 152 -5.22 8.70 -12.62
CA VAL A 152 -5.48 10.14 -12.65
C VAL A 152 -4.72 10.77 -13.81
N PHE A 153 -5.38 10.86 -14.97
CA PHE A 153 -4.89 11.57 -16.14
C PHE A 153 -5.65 12.87 -16.33
N ARG A 154 -4.97 13.93 -16.79
CA ARG A 154 -5.58 15.23 -17.09
C ARG A 154 -4.88 15.90 -18.27
N GLU A 155 -5.64 16.77 -18.97
CA GLU A 155 -5.04 17.70 -19.92
C GLU A 155 -4.13 18.69 -19.19
N GLY A 156 -3.01 19.05 -19.82
CA GLY A 156 -2.16 20.10 -19.30
C GLY A 156 -2.75 21.50 -19.47
N ARG A 157 -2.23 22.45 -18.76
CA ARG A 157 -2.52 23.88 -18.91
C ARG A 157 -1.59 24.50 -19.98
N GLY A 158 -1.87 25.73 -20.38
CA GLY A 158 -1.18 26.44 -21.45
C GLY A 158 -1.87 26.23 -22.83
N GLU A 159 -1.36 26.92 -23.86
CA GLU A 159 -1.96 26.90 -25.18
C GLU A 159 -1.85 25.52 -25.86
N HIS A 160 -0.79 24.76 -25.52
CA HIS A 160 -0.49 23.45 -26.08
C HIS A 160 -0.43 22.35 -25.01
N GLY A 161 -1.00 22.59 -23.82
CA GLY A 161 -0.98 21.65 -22.70
C GLY A 161 0.42 21.39 -22.13
N GLU A 162 1.33 22.34 -22.30
CA GLU A 162 2.75 22.21 -21.93
C GLU A 162 3.01 22.38 -20.43
N LEU A 163 2.03 22.87 -19.67
CA LEU A 163 2.12 23.01 -18.23
C LEU A 163 1.32 21.92 -17.52
N PRO A 164 1.75 21.44 -16.32
CA PRO A 164 1.02 20.44 -15.58
C PRO A 164 -0.40 20.92 -15.21
N PRO A 165 -1.33 19.99 -14.95
CA PRO A 165 -2.73 20.32 -14.62
C PRO A 165 -2.90 21.21 -13.39
N ASN A 166 -2.03 21.06 -12.40
CA ASN A 166 -1.97 21.87 -11.20
C ASN A 166 -0.52 21.93 -10.66
N ASN A 167 -0.33 22.57 -9.52
CA ASN A 167 0.99 22.78 -8.88
C ASN A 167 1.35 21.72 -7.84
N TRP A 168 0.68 20.56 -7.80
CA TRP A 168 0.95 19.53 -6.79
C TRP A 168 2.38 19.00 -6.93
N PRO A 169 3.16 19.02 -5.83
CA PRO A 169 4.48 18.44 -5.82
C PRO A 169 4.42 16.93 -5.61
N SER A 170 5.49 16.24 -6.00
CA SER A 170 5.78 14.90 -5.52
C SER A 170 6.27 14.95 -4.07
N VAL A 171 5.93 13.93 -3.27
CA VAL A 171 6.46 13.74 -1.91
C VAL A 171 7.98 13.54 -1.95
N PHE A 172 8.52 12.98 -3.02
CA PHE A 172 9.97 12.83 -3.22
C PHE A 172 10.65 14.09 -3.80
N GLY A 173 9.87 15.15 -4.00
CA GLY A 173 10.33 16.41 -4.55
C GLY A 173 10.09 16.56 -6.05
N GLY A 174 10.07 17.80 -6.52
CA GLY A 174 9.73 18.11 -7.91
C GLY A 174 8.23 18.11 -8.18
N GLN A 175 7.86 17.99 -9.46
CA GLN A 175 6.44 17.98 -9.89
C GLN A 175 5.79 16.62 -9.62
N GLY A 176 4.53 16.62 -9.20
CA GLY A 176 3.72 15.42 -9.07
C GLY A 176 3.03 14.96 -10.37
N TRP A 177 3.41 15.53 -11.52
CA TRP A 177 2.82 15.24 -12.81
C TRP A 177 3.87 14.98 -13.86
N THR A 178 3.65 13.96 -14.69
CA THR A 178 4.48 13.65 -15.86
C THR A 178 3.62 13.57 -17.10
N ARG A 179 4.05 14.24 -18.18
CA ARG A 179 3.38 14.20 -19.47
C ARG A 179 3.77 12.94 -20.22
N VAL A 180 2.79 12.22 -20.74
CA VAL A 180 3.06 11.06 -21.59
C VAL A 180 3.33 11.51 -23.03
N THR A 181 4.02 10.64 -23.77
CA THR A 181 4.08 10.69 -25.23
C THR A 181 3.10 9.65 -25.74
N GLU A 182 2.13 10.06 -26.54
CA GLU A 182 1.14 9.15 -27.12
C GLU A 182 1.77 8.22 -28.18
N ALA A 183 1.05 7.18 -28.57
CA ALA A 183 1.55 6.17 -29.49
C ALA A 183 1.96 6.72 -30.88
N ASP A 184 1.37 7.85 -31.31
CA ASP A 184 1.70 8.55 -32.54
C ASP A 184 2.89 9.51 -32.40
N GLY A 185 3.50 9.59 -31.23
CA GLY A 185 4.62 10.48 -30.90
C GLY A 185 4.20 11.89 -30.48
N SER A 186 2.93 12.20 -30.43
CA SER A 186 2.44 13.50 -29.98
C SER A 186 2.55 13.65 -28.46
N PRO A 187 2.69 14.89 -27.94
CA PRO A 187 2.58 15.16 -26.52
C PRO A 187 1.15 14.88 -26.03
N GLY A 188 1.00 13.97 -25.08
CA GLY A 188 -0.29 13.55 -24.55
C GLY A 188 -0.70 14.24 -23.25
N GLN A 189 -1.59 13.57 -22.53
CA GLN A 189 -2.06 13.97 -21.22
C GLN A 189 -0.96 13.85 -20.17
N TRP A 190 -1.20 14.39 -18.97
CA TRP A 190 -0.38 14.26 -17.80
C TRP A 190 -1.00 13.25 -16.83
N TYR A 191 -0.19 12.32 -16.30
CA TYR A 191 -0.62 11.47 -15.18
C TYR A 191 -0.05 11.98 -13.86
N LEU A 192 -0.84 11.84 -12.82
CA LEU A 192 -0.45 12.16 -11.45
C LEU A 192 0.43 11.04 -10.88
N HIS A 193 1.49 11.44 -10.17
CA HIS A 193 2.31 10.56 -9.33
C HIS A 193 2.74 11.35 -8.09
N ILE A 194 2.01 11.23 -7.01
CA ILE A 194 2.39 11.97 -5.79
C ILE A 194 3.66 11.42 -5.11
N PHE A 195 4.17 10.30 -5.61
CA PHE A 195 5.47 9.72 -5.27
C PHE A 195 6.41 9.78 -6.50
N ASP A 196 7.00 8.66 -6.88
CA ASP A 196 7.91 8.61 -8.03
C ASP A 196 7.16 8.60 -9.37
N THR A 197 7.85 9.04 -10.44
CA THR A 197 7.33 8.96 -11.81
C THR A 197 6.98 7.53 -12.24
N THR A 198 7.56 6.54 -11.59
CA THR A 198 7.27 5.12 -11.80
C THR A 198 6.08 4.61 -10.99
N GLN A 199 5.38 5.51 -10.26
CA GLN A 199 4.27 5.17 -9.37
C GLN A 199 3.01 5.98 -9.71
N PRO A 200 2.34 5.71 -10.87
CA PRO A 200 1.14 6.43 -11.31
C PRO A 200 -0.02 6.23 -10.33
N ASP A 201 -0.66 7.33 -9.94
CA ASP A 201 -1.76 7.37 -8.98
C ASP A 201 -3.06 6.81 -9.57
N LEU A 202 -3.69 5.90 -8.83
CA LEU A 202 -4.97 5.31 -9.17
C LEU A 202 -6.14 6.28 -8.94
N ASN A 203 -7.15 6.18 -9.79
CA ASN A 203 -8.39 6.93 -9.68
C ASN A 203 -9.41 6.18 -8.80
N TRP A 204 -9.44 6.49 -7.50
CA TRP A 204 -10.35 5.85 -6.54
C TRP A 204 -11.83 6.19 -6.73
N HIS A 205 -12.18 7.15 -7.60
CA HIS A 205 -13.57 7.35 -8.04
C HIS A 205 -14.01 6.28 -9.03
N HIS A 206 -13.05 5.59 -9.70
CA HIS A 206 -13.36 4.53 -10.65
C HIS A 206 -13.84 3.26 -9.96
N PRO A 207 -15.00 2.68 -10.36
CA PRO A 207 -15.54 1.51 -9.67
C PRO A 207 -14.67 0.26 -9.79
N GLU A 208 -14.01 0.04 -10.95
CA GLU A 208 -13.11 -1.11 -11.13
C GLU A 208 -11.88 -1.04 -10.20
N VAL A 209 -11.34 0.15 -9.93
CA VAL A 209 -10.22 0.30 -8.99
C VAL A 209 -10.65 -0.18 -7.60
N ARG A 210 -11.82 0.24 -7.14
CA ARG A 210 -12.35 -0.19 -5.85
C ARG A 210 -12.62 -1.69 -5.80
N GLN A 211 -13.18 -2.24 -6.88
CA GLN A 211 -13.45 -3.67 -6.96
C GLN A 211 -12.17 -4.50 -6.97
N GLU A 212 -11.16 -4.06 -7.72
CA GLU A 212 -9.86 -4.72 -7.79
C GLU A 212 -9.19 -4.84 -6.40
N PHE A 213 -9.20 -3.75 -5.62
CA PHE A 213 -8.63 -3.81 -4.27
C PHE A 213 -9.45 -4.68 -3.32
N LEU A 214 -10.78 -4.76 -3.48
CA LEU A 214 -11.58 -5.75 -2.75
C LEU A 214 -11.19 -7.19 -3.12
N ASP A 215 -10.89 -7.45 -4.39
CA ASP A 215 -10.51 -8.78 -4.85
C ASP A 215 -9.07 -9.13 -4.44
N ILE A 216 -8.15 -8.15 -4.38
CA ILE A 216 -6.82 -8.31 -3.80
C ILE A 216 -6.91 -8.65 -2.30
N LEU A 217 -7.72 -7.92 -1.55
CA LEU A 217 -7.96 -8.20 -0.13
C LEU A 217 -8.49 -9.62 0.08
N ARG A 218 -9.49 -10.05 -0.70
CA ARG A 218 -10.04 -11.42 -0.63
C ARG A 218 -8.98 -12.46 -0.95
N PHE A 219 -8.19 -12.24 -2.02
CA PHE A 219 -7.14 -13.16 -2.42
C PHE A 219 -6.16 -13.47 -1.27
N TRP A 220 -5.74 -12.45 -0.52
CA TRP A 220 -4.83 -12.63 0.60
C TRP A 220 -5.52 -13.16 1.87
N CYS A 221 -6.75 -12.73 2.14
CA CYS A 221 -7.55 -13.30 3.24
C CYS A 221 -7.81 -14.80 3.04
N ASP A 222 -8.15 -15.21 1.80
CA ASP A 222 -8.39 -16.61 1.47
C ASP A 222 -7.13 -17.48 1.62
N ARG A 223 -5.94 -16.88 1.56
CA ARG A 223 -4.64 -17.51 1.85
C ARG A 223 -4.28 -17.51 3.34
N GLY A 224 -5.09 -16.89 4.19
CA GLY A 224 -4.91 -16.89 5.64
C GLY A 224 -4.26 -15.65 6.22
N VAL A 225 -4.09 -14.55 5.47
CA VAL A 225 -3.63 -13.28 6.02
C VAL A 225 -4.64 -12.74 7.03
N ASP A 226 -4.19 -12.35 8.22
CA ASP A 226 -5.04 -11.89 9.33
C ASP A 226 -5.38 -10.40 9.25
N GLY A 227 -4.65 -9.63 8.43
CA GLY A 227 -4.89 -8.20 8.30
C GLY A 227 -3.94 -7.51 7.32
N PHE A 228 -4.13 -6.21 7.19
CA PHE A 228 -3.37 -5.38 6.25
C PHE A 228 -2.86 -4.12 6.93
N ARG A 229 -1.64 -3.74 6.58
CA ARG A 229 -1.18 -2.37 6.76
C ARG A 229 -1.45 -1.62 5.46
N VAL A 230 -2.33 -0.64 5.50
CA VAL A 230 -2.72 0.12 4.31
C VAL A 230 -1.83 1.35 4.18
N ASP A 231 -1.03 1.35 3.12
CA ASP A 231 -0.14 2.47 2.81
C ASP A 231 -0.92 3.66 2.23
N VAL A 232 -0.49 4.88 2.58
CA VAL A 232 -1.04 6.14 2.04
C VAL A 232 -2.59 6.21 2.08
N ALA A 233 -3.23 5.61 3.07
CA ALA A 233 -4.69 5.56 3.17
C ALA A 233 -5.37 6.93 3.10
N HIS A 234 -4.71 7.98 3.59
CA HIS A 234 -5.18 9.37 3.57
C HIS A 234 -5.14 10.03 2.18
N GLY A 235 -4.37 9.49 1.24
CA GLY A 235 -4.13 10.05 -0.10
C GLY A 235 -4.94 9.41 -1.23
N LEU A 236 -5.74 8.38 -0.95
CA LEU A 236 -6.41 7.58 -1.99
C LEU A 236 -7.37 8.40 -2.84
N VAL A 237 -8.26 9.15 -2.20
CA VAL A 237 -9.26 9.97 -2.88
C VAL A 237 -8.70 11.37 -3.07
N LYS A 238 -8.49 11.75 -4.32
CA LYS A 238 -8.01 13.09 -4.66
C LYS A 238 -9.15 14.10 -4.57
N ARG A 239 -8.83 15.35 -4.22
CA ARG A 239 -9.80 16.43 -4.15
C ARG A 239 -10.46 16.65 -5.51
N ASP A 240 -11.78 16.80 -5.51
CA ASP A 240 -12.56 17.04 -6.74
C ASP A 240 -12.04 18.26 -7.50
N GLY A 241 -11.94 18.14 -8.83
CA GLY A 241 -11.42 19.20 -9.69
C GLY A 241 -9.92 19.42 -9.63
N LEU A 242 -9.18 18.72 -8.77
CA LEU A 242 -7.73 18.81 -8.62
C LEU A 242 -7.21 20.27 -8.58
N PRO A 243 -7.73 21.12 -7.66
CA PRO A 243 -7.33 22.52 -7.58
C PRO A 243 -5.83 22.65 -7.27
N ASP A 244 -5.26 23.80 -7.59
CA ASP A 244 -3.91 24.11 -7.12
C ASP A 244 -3.81 24.03 -5.60
N TRP A 245 -2.66 23.61 -5.09
CA TRP A 245 -2.37 23.61 -3.68
C TRP A 245 -1.98 25.02 -3.24
N ASP A 246 -2.70 25.53 -2.27
CA ASP A 246 -2.53 26.83 -1.64
C ASP A 246 -1.94 26.72 -0.20
N GLY A 247 -1.54 25.52 0.20
CA GLY A 247 -0.91 25.28 1.49
C GLY A 247 0.60 25.63 1.53
N PRO A 248 1.15 25.66 2.75
CA PRO A 248 2.57 25.92 2.96
C PRO A 248 3.45 24.82 2.40
#